data_ad1dd0abe71e9b5d8c644052536f32d2
#
_entry.id   ad1dd0abe71e9b5d8c644052536f32d2
#
_cell.length_a   1.000
_cell.length_b   1.000
_cell.length_c   1.000
_cell.angle_alpha   90.00
_cell.angle_beta   90.00
_cell.angle_gamma   90.00
#
_symmetry.space_group_name_H-M   'P 1'
#
loop_
_entity.id
_entity.type
_entity.pdbx_description
1 polymer ?
#
loop_
_entity_poly.entity_id
_entity_poly.type
_entity_poly.pdbx_seq_one_letter_code
_entity_poly.pdbx_strand_id
1 'polypeptide(L)'
;MLTQKNYMKLEFPARSVNEGFARAAVAAFAAQLDPTLAELGDIKTAVSEAVTNAVVHAYPDAIGTVQVRVRILPDERLDFLPISL
;
A
#
# COMPACT_ATOMS: atom_id res chain seq x y z
N MET A 1 21.31 -11.15 6.01
CA MET A 1 20.46 -10.52 4.98
C MET A 1 19.00 -10.85 5.26
N LEU A 2 18.14 -9.83 5.28
CA LEU A 2 16.72 -10.07 5.45
C LEU A 2 16.13 -10.58 4.15
N THR A 3 15.57 -11.78 4.20
CA THR A 3 14.80 -12.32 3.09
C THR A 3 13.33 -12.11 3.40
N GLN A 4 12.59 -11.62 2.43
CA GLN A 4 11.15 -11.47 2.59
C GLN A 4 10.48 -12.84 2.43
N LYS A 5 9.44 -13.07 3.24
CA LYS A 5 8.64 -14.28 3.20
C LYS A 5 7.63 -14.24 2.06
N ASN A 6 7.11 -13.05 1.80
CA ASN A 6 6.17 -12.79 0.72
C ASN A 6 6.18 -11.30 0.41
N TYR A 7 5.68 -10.94 -0.76
CA TYR A 7 5.61 -9.52 -1.13
C TYR A 7 4.54 -9.32 -2.18
N MET A 8 4.12 -8.07 -2.30
CA MET A 8 3.29 -7.64 -3.42
C MET A 8 3.69 -6.24 -3.88
N LYS A 9 3.39 -5.96 -5.13
CA LYS A 9 3.61 -4.65 -5.74
C LYS A 9 2.37 -4.30 -6.54
N LEU A 10 1.88 -3.07 -6.33
CA LEU A 10 0.79 -2.51 -7.13
C LEU A 10 1.31 -1.31 -7.89
N GLU A 11 0.84 -1.15 -9.10
CA GLU A 11 1.14 0.02 -9.91
C GLU A 11 -0.14 0.47 -10.58
N PHE A 12 -0.46 1.75 -10.46
CA PHE A 12 -1.69 2.31 -11.02
C PHE A 12 -1.57 3.81 -11.22
N PRO A 13 -2.42 4.38 -12.09
CA PRO A 13 -2.44 5.84 -12.26
C PRO A 13 -2.83 6.55 -10.97
N ALA A 14 -2.23 7.71 -10.73
CA ALA A 14 -2.45 8.51 -9.53
C ALA A 14 -3.82 9.20 -9.56
N ARG A 15 -4.89 8.41 -9.57
CA ARG A 15 -6.27 8.86 -9.57
C ARG A 15 -6.91 8.54 -8.23
N SER A 16 -7.73 9.47 -7.72
CA SER A 16 -8.38 9.29 -6.43
C SER A 16 -9.27 8.03 -6.37
N VAL A 17 -9.84 7.63 -7.51
CA VAL A 17 -10.67 6.43 -7.57
C VAL A 17 -9.88 5.16 -7.25
N ASN A 18 -8.56 5.18 -7.41
CA ASN A 18 -7.70 4.02 -7.16
C ASN A 18 -7.31 3.88 -5.68
N GLU A 19 -7.64 4.84 -4.84
CA GLU A 19 -7.37 4.76 -3.40
C GLU A 19 -8.08 3.57 -2.76
N GLY A 20 -9.37 3.41 -3.05
CA GLY A 20 -10.14 2.28 -2.53
C GLY A 20 -9.61 0.93 -2.99
N PHE A 21 -9.19 0.85 -4.24
CA PHE A 21 -8.58 -0.36 -4.79
C PHE A 21 -7.27 -0.69 -4.05
N ALA A 22 -6.40 0.30 -3.88
CA ALA A 22 -5.12 0.09 -3.20
C ALA A 22 -5.32 -0.37 -1.76
N ARG A 23 -6.26 0.28 -1.06
CA ARG A 23 -6.60 -0.07 0.32
C ARG A 23 -7.09 -1.52 0.43
N ALA A 24 -7.99 -1.91 -0.46
CA ALA A 24 -8.53 -3.28 -0.46
C ALA A 24 -7.45 -4.31 -0.79
N ALA A 25 -6.58 -4.02 -1.75
CA ALA A 25 -5.53 -4.94 -2.15
C ALA A 25 -4.51 -5.16 -1.03
N VAL A 26 -4.07 -4.08 -0.37
CA VAL A 26 -3.13 -4.19 0.74
C VAL A 26 -3.75 -4.92 1.92
N ALA A 27 -5.02 -4.63 2.22
CA ALA A 27 -5.74 -5.33 3.30
C ALA A 27 -5.85 -6.82 3.02
N ALA A 28 -6.17 -7.20 1.78
CA ALA A 28 -6.25 -8.59 1.38
C ALA A 28 -4.90 -9.31 1.51
N PHE A 29 -3.81 -8.62 1.13
CA PHE A 29 -2.46 -9.17 1.27
C PHE A 29 -2.11 -9.35 2.74
N ALA A 30 -2.40 -8.34 3.58
CA ALA A 30 -2.10 -8.37 5.00
C ALA A 30 -2.91 -9.44 5.76
N ALA A 31 -4.04 -9.85 5.21
CA ALA A 31 -4.91 -10.87 5.83
C ALA A 31 -4.18 -12.18 6.08
N GLN A 32 -3.14 -12.50 5.33
CA GLN A 32 -2.35 -13.71 5.55
C GLN A 32 -1.61 -13.75 6.88
N LEU A 33 -1.48 -12.57 7.55
CA LEU A 33 -0.89 -12.47 8.88
C LEU A 33 -1.94 -12.55 9.99
N ASP A 34 -3.19 -12.79 9.64
CA ASP A 34 -4.29 -12.91 10.58
C ASP A 34 -4.41 -11.71 11.53
N PRO A 35 -4.46 -10.48 10.99
CA PRO A 35 -4.50 -9.28 11.82
C PRO A 35 -5.85 -9.13 12.52
N THR A 36 -5.85 -8.41 13.64
CA THR A 36 -7.09 -8.01 14.30
C THR A 36 -7.81 -6.99 13.40
N LEU A 37 -9.10 -6.76 13.69
CA LEU A 37 -9.86 -5.72 12.96
C LEU A 37 -9.25 -4.34 13.17
N ALA A 38 -8.74 -4.05 14.36
CA ALA A 38 -8.08 -2.78 14.65
C ALA A 38 -6.80 -2.63 13.83
N GLU A 39 -5.97 -3.66 13.77
CA GLU A 39 -4.75 -3.66 12.97
C GLU A 39 -5.06 -3.48 11.49
N LEU A 40 -6.08 -4.17 11.01
CA LEU A 40 -6.50 -4.06 9.61
C LEU A 40 -6.99 -2.64 9.28
N GLY A 41 -7.73 -2.02 10.19
CA GLY A 41 -8.17 -0.63 10.05
C GLY A 41 -7.01 0.33 9.97
N ASP A 42 -6.00 0.14 10.80
CA ASP A 42 -4.79 0.96 10.79
C ASP A 42 -4.03 0.83 9.46
N ILE A 43 -3.93 -0.38 8.94
CA ILE A 43 -3.30 -0.64 7.65
C ILE A 43 -4.06 0.10 6.53
N LYS A 44 -5.37 -0.02 6.52
CA LYS A 44 -6.21 0.65 5.52
C LYS A 44 -6.05 2.17 5.58
N THR A 45 -6.03 2.73 6.78
CA THR A 45 -5.85 4.17 6.99
C THR A 45 -4.49 4.63 6.48
N ALA A 46 -3.43 3.89 6.80
CA ALA A 46 -2.07 4.23 6.36
C ALA A 46 -1.97 4.23 4.84
N VAL A 47 -2.55 3.23 4.18
CA VAL A 47 -2.55 3.15 2.72
C VAL A 47 -3.34 4.30 2.12
N SER A 48 -4.52 4.60 2.66
CA SER A 48 -5.36 5.70 2.17
C SER A 48 -4.63 7.03 2.26
N GLU A 49 -3.98 7.30 3.37
CA GLU A 49 -3.22 8.55 3.55
C GLU A 49 -2.06 8.64 2.58
N ALA A 50 -1.32 7.56 2.41
CA ALA A 50 -0.17 7.54 1.51
C ALA A 50 -0.59 7.74 0.05
N VAL A 51 -1.65 7.06 -0.39
CA VAL A 51 -2.15 7.20 -1.77
C VAL A 51 -2.75 8.59 -1.99
N THR A 52 -3.51 9.10 -1.03
CA THR A 52 -4.08 10.46 -1.12
C THR A 52 -2.97 11.49 -1.27
N ASN A 53 -1.91 11.38 -0.47
CA ASN A 53 -0.77 12.29 -0.58
C ASN A 53 -0.11 12.20 -1.95
N ALA A 54 0.05 11.00 -2.48
CA ALA A 54 0.64 10.80 -3.80
C ALA A 54 -0.23 11.44 -4.89
N VAL A 55 -1.55 11.29 -4.80
CA VAL A 55 -2.50 11.87 -5.77
C VAL A 55 -2.47 13.39 -5.70
N VAL A 56 -2.50 13.96 -4.48
CA VAL A 56 -2.51 15.41 -4.28
C VAL A 56 -1.24 16.06 -4.80
N HIS A 57 -0.11 15.38 -4.67
CA HIS A 57 1.17 15.90 -5.11
C HIS A 57 1.55 15.52 -6.53
N ALA A 58 0.63 14.87 -7.26
CA ALA A 58 0.84 14.60 -8.68
C ALA A 58 0.85 15.91 -9.47
N TYR A 59 1.51 15.89 -10.62
CA TYR A 59 1.58 17.08 -11.46
C TYR A 59 0.20 17.47 -11.98
N PRO A 60 -0.14 18.77 -11.99
CA PRO A 60 -1.49 19.21 -12.37
C PRO A 60 -1.92 18.81 -13.78
N ASP A 61 -0.99 18.74 -14.70
CA ASP A 61 -1.27 18.50 -16.13
C ASP A 61 -0.95 17.08 -16.58
N ALA A 62 -0.51 16.23 -15.67
CA ALA A 62 -0.18 14.85 -16.01
C ALA A 62 -0.51 13.95 -14.84
N ILE A 63 -1.03 12.76 -15.14
CA ILE A 63 -1.30 11.77 -14.12
C ILE A 63 -0.09 10.88 -14.00
N GLY A 64 0.58 10.95 -12.84
CA GLY A 64 1.70 10.07 -12.56
C GLY A 64 1.25 8.66 -12.26
N THR A 65 2.23 7.78 -12.07
CA THR A 65 2.01 6.41 -11.69
C THR A 65 2.41 6.21 -10.23
N VAL A 66 1.53 5.59 -9.46
CA VAL A 66 1.80 5.28 -8.05
C VAL A 66 2.23 3.81 -7.95
N GLN A 67 3.31 3.57 -7.23
CA GLN A 67 3.73 2.21 -6.87
C GLN A 67 3.58 2.02 -5.37
N VAL A 68 2.86 0.98 -4.98
CA VAL A 68 2.72 0.57 -3.58
C VAL A 68 3.38 -0.79 -3.45
N ARG A 69 4.36 -0.89 -2.57
CA ARG A 69 5.07 -2.14 -2.33
C ARG A 69 4.96 -2.51 -0.86
N VAL A 70 4.60 -3.76 -0.62
CA VAL A 70 4.42 -4.29 0.73
C VAL A 70 5.10 -5.65 0.78
N ARG A 71 5.76 -5.95 1.87
CA ARG A 71 6.39 -7.25 2.06
C ARG A 71 6.15 -7.78 3.46
N ILE A 72 6.20 -9.08 3.59
CA ILE A 72 6.16 -9.76 4.86
C ILE A 72 7.56 -10.25 5.18
N LEU A 73 8.09 -9.84 6.32
CA LEU A 73 9.41 -10.22 6.78
C LEU A 73 9.38 -11.61 7.42
N PRO A 74 10.54 -12.28 7.58
CA PRO A 74 10.58 -13.62 8.17
C PRO A 74 10.01 -13.70 9.60
N ASP A 75 10.01 -12.60 10.33
CA ASP A 75 9.40 -12.51 11.67
C ASP A 75 7.91 -12.17 11.64
N GLU A 76 7.30 -12.29 10.46
CA GLU A 76 5.87 -12.04 10.22
C GLU A 76 5.42 -10.61 10.47
N ARG A 77 6.31 -9.64 10.29
CA ARG A 77 5.97 -8.23 10.27
C ARG A 77 5.64 -7.77 8.87
N LEU A 78 4.63 -6.94 8.76
CA LEU A 78 4.31 -6.26 7.52
C LEU A 78 5.20 -5.03 7.37
N ASP A 79 5.83 -4.89 6.24
CA ASP A 79 6.73 -3.77 5.97
C ASP A 79 6.29 -3.06 4.69
N PHE A 80 6.01 -1.76 4.82
CA PHE A 80 5.66 -0.93 3.68
C PHE A 80 6.91 -0.27 3.14
N LEU A 81 7.11 -0.40 1.83
CA LEU A 81 8.17 0.34 1.16
C LEU A 81 7.61 1.70 0.72
N PRO A 82 8.46 2.72 0.59
CA PRO A 82 7.98 4.04 0.19
C PRO A 82 7.21 3.99 -1.11
N ILE A 83 6.11 4.74 -1.15
CA ILE A 83 5.33 4.92 -2.36
C ILE A 83 6.07 5.88 -3.26
N SER A 84 6.27 5.49 -4.51
CA SER A 84 6.92 6.35 -5.48
C SER A 84 5.94 6.73 -6.59
N LEU A 85 6.18 7.87 -7.17
CA LEU A 85 5.41 8.37 -8.30
C LEU A 85 6.17 8.20 -9.62
#